data_2c8b00f21fb3c96a67f5391129fb083a
#
_entry.id   2c8b00f21fb3c96a67f5391129fb083a
#
_cell.length_a   1.000
_cell.length_b   1.000
_cell.length_c   1.000
_cell.angle_alpha   90.00
_cell.angle_beta   90.00
_cell.angle_gamma   90.00
#
_symmetry.space_group_name_H-M   'P 1'
#
loop_
_entity.id
_entity.type
_entity.pdbx_description
1 polymer ?
#
loop_
_entity_poly.entity_id
_entity_poly.type
_entity_poly.pdbx_seq_one_letter_code
_entity_poly.pdbx_strand_id
1 'polypeptide(L)'
;MKLTLLGAPGAGKGTQADILSRKLGVPTISTGNILRSAIHDGTSVGLAAKSYIDKGQLVPDDVIIEIVQERLAQPDCAEGFILDGMPRTIPQAEALIAHGIELDTVLSLEISDEEIVQRMAGRRVCPRCGASYHVQMNPPRKDGVCDACGTALIIRADDAPETVRDRLHVYHEQTEPLKGFYEKLGLLRSVENVGSIEDVSREIFRSLGIGE
;
A
#
# COMPACT_ATOMS: atom_id res chain seq x y z
N MET A 1 -12.59 12.39 -1.94
CA MET A 1 -11.21 12.60 -1.45
C MET A 1 -10.26 11.71 -2.23
N LYS A 2 -9.21 12.28 -2.78
CA LYS A 2 -8.14 11.59 -3.53
C LYS A 2 -6.88 11.53 -2.65
N LEU A 3 -6.55 10.35 -2.15
CA LEU A 3 -5.53 10.14 -1.13
C LEU A 3 -4.46 9.16 -1.64
N THR A 4 -3.20 9.37 -1.29
CA THR A 4 -2.18 8.32 -1.37
C THR A 4 -1.57 8.01 -0.01
N LEU A 5 -1.21 6.75 0.20
CA LEU A 5 -0.54 6.26 1.40
C LEU A 5 0.94 6.04 1.12
N LEU A 6 1.79 6.76 1.85
CA LEU A 6 3.23 6.54 1.93
C LEU A 6 3.59 5.76 3.20
N GLY A 7 4.77 5.21 3.20
CA GLY A 7 5.35 4.46 4.32
C GLY A 7 6.04 3.19 3.85
N ALA A 8 6.93 2.70 4.66
CA ALA A 8 7.75 1.53 4.37
C ALA A 8 6.92 0.24 4.14
N PRO A 9 7.48 -0.78 3.48
CA PRO A 9 6.82 -2.08 3.38
C PRO A 9 6.56 -2.64 4.79
N GLY A 10 5.32 -3.08 5.06
CA GLY A 10 4.95 -3.52 6.43
C GLY A 10 4.42 -2.42 7.35
N ALA A 11 4.46 -1.15 6.97
CA ALA A 11 3.94 -0.03 7.76
C ALA A 11 2.41 0.01 7.94
N GLY A 12 1.66 -1.01 7.54
CA GLY A 12 0.21 -1.08 7.74
C GLY A 12 -0.64 -0.30 6.74
N LYS A 13 -0.07 0.19 5.65
CA LYS A 13 -0.80 0.95 4.62
C LYS A 13 -2.08 0.27 4.16
N GLY A 14 -2.00 -1.00 3.75
CA GLY A 14 -3.18 -1.73 3.27
C GLY A 14 -4.29 -1.85 4.33
N THR A 15 -3.93 -2.09 5.59
CA THR A 15 -4.90 -2.14 6.70
C THR A 15 -5.61 -0.80 6.87
N GLN A 16 -4.87 0.29 6.88
CA GLN A 16 -5.45 1.63 7.01
C GLN A 16 -6.19 2.07 5.74
N ALA A 17 -5.72 1.66 4.55
CA ALA A 17 -6.44 1.87 3.30
C ALA A 17 -7.84 1.24 3.31
N ASP A 18 -7.96 -0.01 3.80
CA ASP A 18 -9.25 -0.71 3.90
C ASP A 18 -10.20 -0.01 4.89
N ILE A 19 -9.67 0.50 6.00
CA ILE A 19 -10.47 1.24 6.99
C ILE A 19 -10.92 2.59 6.42
N LEU A 20 -10.01 3.33 5.80
CA LEU A 20 -10.29 4.62 5.16
C LEU A 20 -11.28 4.47 3.99
N SER A 21 -11.12 3.43 3.18
CA SER A 21 -12.02 3.13 2.06
C SER A 21 -13.47 2.98 2.53
N ARG A 22 -13.68 2.21 3.60
CA ARG A 22 -15.02 2.06 4.21
C ARG A 22 -15.55 3.37 4.81
N LYS A 23 -14.68 4.16 5.44
CA LYS A 23 -15.06 5.42 6.08
C LYS A 23 -15.40 6.51 5.06
N LEU A 24 -14.64 6.59 3.97
CA LEU A 24 -14.80 7.61 2.94
C LEU A 24 -15.72 7.21 1.79
N GLY A 25 -16.07 5.92 1.67
CA GLY A 25 -16.88 5.42 0.56
C GLY A 25 -16.18 5.44 -0.79
N VAL A 26 -14.83 5.37 -0.82
CA VAL A 26 -14.04 5.41 -2.05
C VAL A 26 -13.19 4.14 -2.21
N PRO A 27 -12.87 3.70 -3.44
CA PRO A 27 -12.10 2.49 -3.65
C PRO A 27 -10.63 2.64 -3.25
N THR A 28 -10.03 1.54 -2.80
CA THR A 28 -8.58 1.41 -2.66
C THR A 28 -7.98 0.81 -3.92
N ILE A 29 -6.93 1.45 -4.43
CA ILE A 29 -6.14 1.00 -5.59
C ILE A 29 -4.77 0.58 -5.08
N SER A 30 -4.58 -0.72 -4.88
CA SER A 30 -3.30 -1.27 -4.45
C SER A 30 -2.54 -1.81 -5.67
N THR A 31 -1.52 -1.09 -6.11
CA THR A 31 -0.66 -1.51 -7.24
C THR A 31 -0.01 -2.86 -6.98
N GLY A 32 0.39 -3.11 -5.73
CA GLY A 32 0.94 -4.41 -5.34
C GLY A 32 -0.06 -5.56 -5.47
N ASN A 33 -1.35 -5.34 -5.17
CA ASN A 33 -2.37 -6.37 -5.34
C ASN A 33 -2.67 -6.60 -6.82
N ILE A 34 -2.80 -5.53 -7.61
CA ILE A 34 -3.01 -5.62 -9.07
C ILE A 34 -1.90 -6.45 -9.72
N LEU A 35 -0.64 -6.14 -9.43
CA LEU A 35 0.50 -6.88 -9.97
C LEU A 35 0.52 -8.34 -9.53
N ARG A 36 0.22 -8.63 -8.27
CA ARG A 36 0.14 -10.03 -7.78
C ARG A 36 -0.99 -10.81 -8.42
N SER A 37 -2.15 -10.21 -8.63
CA SER A 37 -3.23 -10.84 -9.41
C SER A 37 -2.77 -11.11 -10.83
N ALA A 38 -2.12 -10.15 -11.50
CA ALA A 38 -1.59 -10.31 -12.84
C ALA A 38 -0.55 -11.44 -12.93
N ILE A 39 0.30 -11.60 -11.91
CA ILE A 39 1.26 -12.73 -11.80
C ILE A 39 0.51 -14.06 -11.64
N HIS A 40 -0.49 -14.11 -10.77
CA HIS A 40 -1.29 -15.32 -10.53
C HIS A 40 -2.02 -15.75 -11.81
N ASP A 41 -2.57 -14.78 -12.55
CA ASP A 41 -3.33 -15.01 -13.77
C ASP A 41 -2.43 -15.23 -15.01
N GLY A 42 -1.11 -15.11 -14.85
CA GLY A 42 -0.11 -15.37 -15.89
C GLY A 42 -0.13 -14.36 -17.04
N THR A 43 -0.60 -13.14 -16.79
CA THR A 43 -0.61 -12.08 -17.81
C THR A 43 0.79 -11.64 -18.18
N SER A 44 0.98 -11.04 -19.38
CA SER A 44 2.28 -10.53 -19.83
C SER A 44 2.87 -9.51 -18.85
N VAL A 45 2.07 -8.61 -18.33
CA VAL A 45 2.46 -7.62 -17.31
C VAL A 45 2.86 -8.30 -16.01
N GLY A 46 2.09 -9.30 -15.56
CA GLY A 46 2.40 -10.06 -14.35
C GLY A 46 3.73 -10.82 -14.47
N LEU A 47 3.97 -11.48 -15.59
CA LEU A 47 5.22 -12.22 -15.83
C LEU A 47 6.43 -11.26 -15.88
N ALA A 48 6.32 -10.09 -16.51
CA ALA A 48 7.35 -9.07 -16.51
C ALA A 48 7.64 -8.52 -15.10
N ALA A 49 6.58 -8.23 -14.32
CA ALA A 49 6.70 -7.67 -12.97
C ALA A 49 7.27 -8.66 -11.94
N LYS A 50 7.07 -9.97 -12.15
CA LYS A 50 7.43 -11.00 -11.17
C LYS A 50 8.90 -10.95 -10.75
N SER A 51 9.81 -10.78 -11.71
CA SER A 51 11.27 -10.76 -11.45
C SER A 51 11.71 -9.61 -10.54
N TYR A 52 11.01 -8.48 -10.59
CA TYR A 52 11.25 -7.32 -9.71
C TYR A 52 10.69 -7.56 -8.32
N ILE A 53 9.44 -8.03 -8.23
CA ILE A 53 8.74 -8.24 -6.96
C ILE A 53 9.45 -9.30 -6.12
N ASP A 54 9.89 -10.41 -6.72
CA ASP A 54 10.58 -11.50 -6.03
C ASP A 54 11.93 -11.03 -5.42
N LYS A 55 12.55 -10.00 -6.00
CA LYS A 55 13.80 -9.38 -5.50
C LYS A 55 13.56 -8.18 -4.58
N GLY A 56 12.32 -7.83 -4.29
CA GLY A 56 11.97 -6.63 -3.50
C GLY A 56 12.20 -5.30 -4.22
N GLN A 57 12.43 -5.33 -5.53
CA GLN A 57 12.66 -4.16 -6.38
C GLN A 57 11.34 -3.54 -6.85
N LEU A 58 11.41 -2.28 -7.31
CA LEU A 58 10.27 -1.63 -7.96
C LEU A 58 10.12 -2.10 -9.41
N VAL A 59 8.88 -2.27 -9.83
CA VAL A 59 8.53 -2.49 -11.24
C VAL A 59 8.73 -1.17 -12.00
N PRO A 60 9.17 -1.17 -13.28
CA PRO A 60 9.36 0.04 -14.06
C PRO A 60 8.17 1.01 -14.03
N ASP A 61 8.48 2.30 -13.96
CA ASP A 61 7.50 3.36 -13.71
C ASP A 61 6.41 3.44 -14.78
N ASP A 62 6.77 3.26 -16.06
CA ASP A 62 5.85 3.27 -17.20
C ASP A 62 4.75 2.20 -17.05
N VAL A 63 5.12 0.99 -16.65
CA VAL A 63 4.17 -0.11 -16.41
C VAL A 63 3.20 0.22 -15.27
N ILE A 64 3.73 0.79 -14.18
CA ILE A 64 2.90 1.15 -13.02
C ILE A 64 1.95 2.29 -13.36
N ILE A 65 2.39 3.30 -14.07
CA ILE A 65 1.58 4.46 -14.46
C ILE A 65 0.42 4.02 -15.33
N GLU A 66 0.67 3.19 -16.35
CA GLU A 66 -0.37 2.65 -17.23
C GLU A 66 -1.47 1.90 -16.45
N ILE A 67 -1.07 0.98 -15.57
CA ILE A 67 -2.00 0.23 -14.71
C ILE A 67 -2.86 1.16 -13.85
N VAL A 68 -2.25 2.17 -13.26
CA VAL A 68 -2.98 3.10 -12.37
C VAL A 68 -3.93 3.99 -13.18
N GLN A 69 -3.52 4.49 -14.32
CA GLN A 69 -4.39 5.28 -15.21
C GLN A 69 -5.62 4.48 -15.66
N GLU A 70 -5.42 3.26 -16.13
CA GLU A 70 -6.52 2.37 -16.52
C GLU A 70 -7.50 2.15 -15.36
N ARG A 71 -6.99 1.92 -14.15
CA ARG A 71 -7.82 1.70 -12.96
C ARG A 71 -8.54 2.98 -12.52
N LEU A 72 -7.90 4.15 -12.56
CA LEU A 72 -8.50 5.43 -12.20
C LEU A 72 -9.58 5.89 -13.19
N ALA A 73 -9.56 5.41 -14.42
CA ALA A 73 -10.60 5.69 -15.41
C ALA A 73 -11.92 4.94 -15.14
N GLN A 74 -11.95 4.01 -14.18
CA GLN A 74 -13.18 3.28 -13.84
C GLN A 74 -14.16 4.19 -13.09
N PRO A 75 -15.49 4.01 -13.31
CA PRO A 75 -16.52 4.89 -12.74
C PRO A 75 -16.51 5.00 -11.21
N ASP A 76 -16.09 3.95 -10.51
CA ASP A 76 -16.02 3.93 -9.04
C ASP A 76 -14.97 4.86 -8.45
N CYS A 77 -14.04 5.37 -9.27
CA CYS A 77 -13.00 6.32 -8.86
C CYS A 77 -13.43 7.79 -9.03
N ALA A 78 -14.59 8.07 -9.61
CA ALA A 78 -15.02 9.43 -9.93
C ALA A 78 -15.13 10.33 -8.69
N GLU A 79 -15.66 9.81 -7.58
CA GLU A 79 -15.84 10.55 -6.32
C GLU A 79 -14.58 10.59 -5.43
N GLY A 80 -13.55 9.88 -5.83
CA GLY A 80 -12.27 9.81 -5.12
C GLY A 80 -11.69 8.41 -5.08
N PHE A 81 -10.50 8.30 -4.48
CA PHE A 81 -9.78 7.04 -4.42
C PHE A 81 -8.67 7.08 -3.35
N ILE A 82 -8.17 5.92 -2.99
CA ILE A 82 -6.99 5.75 -2.14
C ILE A 82 -5.95 4.95 -2.93
N LEU A 83 -4.78 5.55 -3.21
CA LEU A 83 -3.65 4.85 -3.78
C LEU A 83 -2.84 4.19 -2.67
N ASP A 84 -2.63 2.88 -2.75
CA ASP A 84 -1.72 2.12 -1.89
C ASP A 84 -0.56 1.57 -2.71
N GLY A 85 0.64 2.06 -2.41
CA GLY A 85 1.88 1.64 -3.04
C GLY A 85 2.20 2.37 -4.35
N MET A 86 1.62 3.55 -4.58
CA MET A 86 2.00 4.50 -5.62
C MET A 86 1.66 5.93 -5.16
N PRO A 87 2.52 6.94 -5.47
CA PRO A 87 3.84 6.78 -6.09
C PRO A 87 4.87 6.17 -5.12
N ARG A 88 5.94 5.58 -5.69
CA ARG A 88 7.10 5.09 -4.93
C ARG A 88 8.40 5.78 -5.32
N THR A 89 8.37 6.58 -6.37
CA THR A 89 9.49 7.39 -6.84
C THR A 89 9.04 8.80 -7.17
N ILE A 90 9.97 9.77 -7.17
CA ILE A 90 9.65 11.15 -7.59
C ILE A 90 9.16 11.18 -9.05
N PRO A 91 9.78 10.48 -10.01
CA PRO A 91 9.26 10.40 -11.37
C PRO A 91 7.80 9.91 -11.46
N GLN A 92 7.41 8.92 -10.63
CA GLN A 92 6.01 8.48 -10.56
C GLN A 92 5.08 9.60 -10.06
N ALA A 93 5.51 10.36 -9.04
CA ALA A 93 4.72 11.48 -8.52
C ALA A 93 4.54 12.59 -9.56
N GLU A 94 5.61 12.93 -10.27
CA GLU A 94 5.59 13.90 -11.38
C GLU A 94 4.69 13.43 -12.53
N ALA A 95 4.74 12.13 -12.86
CA ALA A 95 3.87 11.55 -13.88
C ALA A 95 2.39 11.61 -13.49
N LEU A 96 2.03 11.35 -12.22
CA LEU A 96 0.64 11.52 -11.75
C LEU A 96 0.17 12.96 -12.01
N ILE A 97 0.98 13.96 -11.63
CA ILE A 97 0.66 15.38 -11.83
C ILE A 97 0.52 15.70 -13.33
N ALA A 98 1.48 15.25 -14.15
CA ALA A 98 1.47 15.48 -15.60
C ALA A 98 0.23 14.90 -16.30
N HIS A 99 -0.35 13.83 -15.75
CA HIS A 99 -1.57 13.20 -16.24
C HIS A 99 -2.85 13.75 -15.59
N GLY A 100 -2.76 14.87 -14.85
CA GLY A 100 -3.90 15.52 -14.22
C GLY A 100 -4.49 14.75 -13.04
N ILE A 101 -3.74 13.80 -12.47
CA ILE A 101 -4.15 13.06 -11.28
C ILE A 101 -3.73 13.89 -10.06
N GLU A 102 -4.63 14.74 -9.60
CA GLU A 102 -4.43 15.57 -8.41
C GLU A 102 -4.76 14.78 -7.15
N LEU A 103 -3.95 14.95 -6.11
CA LEU A 103 -4.17 14.38 -4.78
C LEU A 103 -4.60 15.48 -3.82
N ASP A 104 -5.61 15.22 -3.00
CA ASP A 104 -6.03 16.13 -1.93
C ASP A 104 -5.06 16.08 -0.75
N THR A 105 -4.48 14.91 -0.49
CA THR A 105 -3.53 14.71 0.61
C THR A 105 -2.68 13.46 0.42
N VAL A 106 -1.55 13.44 1.07
CA VAL A 106 -0.59 12.32 1.13
C VAL A 106 -0.38 11.97 2.58
N LEU A 107 -0.79 10.78 2.97
CA LEU A 107 -0.66 10.27 4.34
C LEU A 107 0.55 9.36 4.45
N SER A 108 1.54 9.75 5.24
CA SER A 108 2.71 8.93 5.54
C SER A 108 2.55 8.22 6.88
N LEU A 109 2.69 6.90 6.87
CA LEU A 109 2.71 6.07 8.09
C LEU A 109 4.15 5.84 8.51
N GLU A 110 4.50 6.39 9.66
CA GLU A 110 5.86 6.35 10.20
C GLU A 110 6.00 5.18 11.19
N ILE A 111 7.05 4.40 11.02
CA ILE A 111 7.35 3.24 11.87
C ILE A 111 8.82 2.86 11.70
N SER A 112 9.45 2.32 12.75
CA SER A 112 10.85 1.89 12.70
C SER A 112 11.05 0.62 11.86
N ASP A 113 12.25 0.47 11.31
CA ASP A 113 12.61 -0.72 10.53
C ASP A 113 12.56 -2.00 11.37
N GLU A 114 12.92 -1.91 12.65
CA GLU A 114 12.88 -3.02 13.59
C GLU A 114 11.46 -3.55 13.77
N GLU A 115 10.49 -2.64 13.95
CA GLU A 115 9.09 -3.02 14.04
C GLU A 115 8.55 -3.58 12.73
N ILE A 116 8.98 -3.05 11.58
CA ILE A 116 8.63 -3.58 10.27
C ILE A 116 9.08 -5.04 10.13
N VAL A 117 10.33 -5.34 10.45
CA VAL A 117 10.86 -6.73 10.37
C VAL A 117 10.02 -7.67 11.23
N GLN A 118 9.66 -7.26 12.46
CA GLN A 118 8.81 -8.06 13.35
C GLN A 118 7.40 -8.26 12.76
N ARG A 119 6.77 -7.21 12.23
CA ARG A 119 5.43 -7.27 11.62
C ARG A 119 5.41 -8.15 10.39
N MET A 120 6.44 -8.08 9.55
CA MET A 120 6.51 -8.86 8.31
C MET A 120 6.63 -10.38 8.59
N ALA A 121 7.33 -10.78 9.64
CA ALA A 121 7.45 -12.18 10.05
C ALA A 121 6.08 -12.81 10.41
N GLY A 122 5.19 -12.03 11.03
CA GLY A 122 3.84 -12.47 11.43
C GLY A 122 2.77 -12.31 10.36
N ARG A 123 3.08 -11.69 9.22
CA ARG A 123 2.08 -11.38 8.18
C ARG A 123 1.56 -12.63 7.49
N ARG A 124 0.25 -12.65 7.23
CA ARG A 124 -0.45 -13.64 6.42
C ARG A 124 -1.34 -12.92 5.43
N VAL A 125 -1.42 -13.41 4.20
CA VAL A 125 -2.17 -12.73 3.13
C VAL A 125 -3.04 -13.73 2.40
N CYS A 126 -4.24 -13.31 2.04
CA CYS A 126 -5.10 -14.08 1.17
C CYS A 126 -4.66 -13.92 -0.30
N PRO A 127 -4.28 -15.00 -1.00
CA PRO A 127 -3.86 -14.90 -2.40
C PRO A 127 -5.02 -14.55 -3.34
N ARG A 128 -6.27 -14.77 -2.93
CA ARG A 128 -7.45 -14.53 -3.75
C ARG A 128 -7.97 -13.10 -3.68
N CYS A 129 -8.15 -12.55 -2.47
CA CYS A 129 -8.77 -11.24 -2.29
C CYS A 129 -7.81 -10.16 -1.77
N GLY A 130 -6.54 -10.49 -1.50
CA GLY A 130 -5.53 -9.54 -1.02
C GLY A 130 -5.64 -9.17 0.47
N ALA A 131 -6.67 -9.64 1.19
CA ALA A 131 -6.85 -9.34 2.61
C ALA A 131 -5.61 -9.72 3.42
N SER A 132 -5.18 -8.83 4.32
CA SER A 132 -3.97 -8.98 5.13
C SER A 132 -4.31 -9.21 6.59
N TYR A 133 -3.61 -10.17 7.19
CA TYR A 133 -3.72 -10.58 8.58
C TYR A 133 -2.35 -10.59 9.24
N HIS A 134 -2.35 -10.65 10.56
CA HIS A 134 -1.13 -10.86 11.34
C HIS A 134 -1.42 -11.84 12.47
N VAL A 135 -0.53 -12.79 12.69
CA VAL A 135 -0.74 -13.90 13.64
C VAL A 135 -1.03 -13.45 15.08
N GLN A 136 -0.60 -12.24 15.46
CA GLN A 136 -0.81 -11.68 16.80
C GLN A 136 -1.65 -10.40 16.79
N MET A 137 -1.36 -9.45 15.87
CA MET A 137 -1.95 -8.10 15.89
C MET A 137 -3.33 -8.02 15.23
N ASN A 138 -3.59 -8.88 14.25
CA ASN A 138 -4.86 -8.96 13.51
C ASN A 138 -5.07 -10.40 13.03
N PRO A 139 -5.30 -11.36 13.94
CA PRO A 139 -5.47 -12.75 13.56
C PRO A 139 -6.79 -12.98 12.82
N PRO A 140 -6.85 -13.93 11.88
CA PRO A 140 -8.10 -14.35 11.29
C PRO A 140 -8.98 -15.05 12.34
N ARG A 141 -10.29 -15.05 12.18
CA ARG A 141 -11.25 -15.75 13.06
C ARG A 141 -10.99 -17.26 13.15
N LYS A 142 -10.55 -17.84 12.02
CA LYS A 142 -10.11 -19.22 11.94
C LYS A 142 -8.68 -19.25 11.44
N ASP A 143 -7.79 -19.85 12.20
CA ASP A 143 -6.37 -19.90 11.85
C ASP A 143 -6.14 -20.41 10.43
N GLY A 144 -5.30 -19.71 9.69
CA GLY A 144 -4.93 -20.03 8.32
C GLY A 144 -6.02 -19.79 7.26
N VAL A 145 -7.19 -19.22 7.61
CA VAL A 145 -8.33 -19.03 6.69
C VAL A 145 -8.73 -17.57 6.60
N CYS A 146 -8.90 -17.08 5.38
CA CYS A 146 -9.35 -15.70 5.12
C CYS A 146 -10.80 -15.50 5.55
N ASP A 147 -11.05 -14.51 6.41
CA ASP A 147 -12.41 -14.18 6.90
C ASP A 147 -13.32 -13.64 5.80
N ALA A 148 -12.75 -13.01 4.76
CA ALA A 148 -13.52 -12.39 3.69
C ALA A 148 -13.98 -13.37 2.61
N CYS A 149 -13.18 -14.39 2.27
CA CYS A 149 -13.48 -15.28 1.14
C CYS A 149 -13.21 -16.78 1.39
N GLY A 150 -12.82 -17.18 2.59
CA GLY A 150 -12.60 -18.58 2.98
C GLY A 150 -11.35 -19.24 2.38
N THR A 151 -10.53 -18.53 1.62
CA THR A 151 -9.31 -19.08 1.00
C THR A 151 -8.22 -19.24 2.06
N ALA A 152 -7.36 -20.26 1.91
CA ALA A 152 -6.20 -20.46 2.78
C ALA A 152 -5.24 -19.27 2.69
N LEU A 153 -4.77 -18.81 3.85
CA LEU A 153 -3.79 -17.73 3.95
C LEU A 153 -2.39 -18.26 3.67
N ILE A 154 -1.55 -17.42 3.08
CA ILE A 154 -0.16 -17.74 2.76
C ILE A 154 0.80 -16.72 3.37
N ILE A 155 2.06 -17.11 3.53
CA ILE A 155 3.19 -16.20 3.68
C ILE A 155 3.62 -15.79 2.26
N ARG A 156 3.82 -14.50 2.03
CA ARG A 156 4.26 -14.02 0.73
C ARG A 156 5.74 -14.31 0.53
N ALA A 157 6.16 -14.59 -0.69
CA ALA A 157 7.58 -14.82 -1.02
C ALA A 157 8.44 -13.57 -0.73
N ASP A 158 7.88 -12.37 -0.96
CA ASP A 158 8.54 -11.09 -0.69
C ASP A 158 8.53 -10.67 0.81
N ASP A 159 8.08 -11.55 1.71
CA ASP A 159 8.16 -11.37 3.17
C ASP A 159 9.30 -12.18 3.81
N ALA A 160 10.13 -12.84 3.01
CA ALA A 160 11.36 -13.45 3.51
C ALA A 160 12.29 -12.37 4.12
N PRO A 161 12.96 -12.66 5.26
CA PRO A 161 13.72 -11.63 6.00
C PRO A 161 14.77 -10.89 5.15
N GLU A 162 15.41 -11.58 4.21
CA GLU A 162 16.37 -10.96 3.29
C GLU A 162 15.67 -10.00 2.33
N THR A 163 14.59 -10.45 1.70
CA THR A 163 13.79 -9.60 0.79
C THR A 163 13.19 -8.40 1.52
N VAL A 164 12.81 -8.55 2.79
CA VAL A 164 12.32 -7.41 3.60
C VAL A 164 13.39 -6.35 3.77
N ARG A 165 14.65 -6.73 4.02
CA ARG A 165 15.77 -5.79 4.13
C ARG A 165 16.03 -5.07 2.80
N ASP A 166 16.01 -5.80 1.69
CA ASP A 166 16.17 -5.22 0.35
C ASP A 166 15.05 -4.22 0.06
N ARG A 167 13.82 -4.53 0.43
CA ARG A 167 12.66 -3.63 0.27
C ARG A 167 12.77 -2.38 1.14
N LEU A 168 13.31 -2.49 2.36
CA LEU A 168 13.58 -1.33 3.23
C LEU A 168 14.67 -0.44 2.62
N HIS A 169 15.74 -1.03 2.12
CA HIS A 169 16.79 -0.29 1.43
C HIS A 169 16.24 0.49 0.23
N VAL A 170 15.49 -0.19 -0.65
CA VAL A 170 14.82 0.44 -1.80
C VAL A 170 13.85 1.54 -1.36
N TYR A 171 13.11 1.33 -0.26
CA TYR A 171 12.20 2.34 0.29
C TYR A 171 12.96 3.60 0.70
N HIS A 172 14.03 3.48 1.48
CA HIS A 172 14.81 4.64 1.95
C HIS A 172 15.48 5.39 0.79
N GLU A 173 15.97 4.67 -0.21
CA GLU A 173 16.62 5.32 -1.35
C GLU A 173 15.65 5.99 -2.32
N GLN A 174 14.50 5.37 -2.61
CA GLN A 174 13.65 5.77 -3.72
C GLN A 174 12.30 6.35 -3.31
N THR A 175 11.72 5.87 -2.21
CA THR A 175 10.35 6.22 -1.81
C THR A 175 10.32 7.27 -0.70
N GLU A 176 11.18 7.17 0.29
CA GLU A 176 11.22 8.12 1.40
C GLU A 176 11.44 9.59 0.96
N PRO A 177 12.22 9.89 -0.09
CA PRO A 177 12.36 11.25 -0.62
C PRO A 177 11.05 11.91 -1.06
N LEU A 178 9.99 11.12 -1.34
CA LEU A 178 8.65 11.63 -1.62
C LEU A 178 8.05 12.43 -0.47
N LYS A 179 8.45 12.18 0.78
CA LYS A 179 8.01 12.97 1.93
C LYS A 179 8.37 14.43 1.73
N GLY A 180 9.64 14.72 1.44
CA GLY A 180 10.08 16.10 1.15
C GLY A 180 9.48 16.71 -0.11
N PHE A 181 9.18 15.89 -1.12
CA PHE A 181 8.48 16.34 -2.32
C PHE A 181 7.06 16.82 -1.99
N TYR A 182 6.26 16.00 -1.29
CA TYR A 182 4.89 16.34 -0.94
C TYR A 182 4.76 17.37 0.21
N GLU A 183 5.76 17.46 1.09
CA GLU A 183 5.84 18.50 2.10
C GLU A 183 5.95 19.88 1.47
N LYS A 184 6.79 20.04 0.43
CA LYS A 184 6.91 21.28 -0.35
C LYS A 184 5.62 21.70 -1.05
N LEU A 185 4.78 20.72 -1.41
CA LEU A 185 3.46 20.96 -2.00
C LEU A 185 2.36 21.20 -0.95
N GLY A 186 2.68 21.10 0.34
CA GLY A 186 1.72 21.28 1.43
C GLY A 186 0.70 20.14 1.58
N LEU A 187 0.94 18.99 0.92
CA LEU A 187 0.02 17.87 0.87
C LEU A 187 0.32 16.80 1.92
N LEU A 188 1.54 16.76 2.50
CA LEU A 188 1.97 15.72 3.41
C LEU A 188 1.29 15.80 4.77
N ARG A 189 0.83 14.65 5.26
CA ARG A 189 0.42 14.41 6.65
C ARG A 189 1.15 13.17 7.15
N SER A 190 1.88 13.26 8.26
CA SER A 190 2.58 12.13 8.87
C SER A 190 1.86 11.69 10.13
N VAL A 191 1.73 10.36 10.29
CA VAL A 191 1.12 9.73 11.47
C VAL A 191 2.02 8.59 11.92
N GLU A 192 2.35 8.60 13.21
CA GLU A 192 3.09 7.51 13.85
C GLU A 192 2.22 6.25 13.92
N ASN A 193 2.72 5.15 13.37
CA ASN A 193 2.00 3.88 13.41
C ASN A 193 2.39 3.07 14.66
N VAL A 194 2.08 3.62 15.81
CA VAL A 194 2.33 3.03 17.14
C VAL A 194 1.01 2.75 17.85
N GLY A 195 0.91 1.60 18.50
CA GLY A 195 -0.30 1.20 19.22
C GLY A 195 -1.19 0.23 18.44
N SER A 196 -2.48 0.21 18.78
CA SER A 196 -3.46 -0.64 18.11
C SER A 196 -3.85 -0.09 16.73
N ILE A 197 -4.45 -0.94 15.90
CA ILE A 197 -4.96 -0.52 14.58
C ILE A 197 -5.97 0.61 14.75
N GLU A 198 -6.83 0.54 15.78
CA GLU A 198 -7.85 1.52 16.09
C GLU A 198 -7.25 2.86 16.53
N ASP A 199 -6.18 2.84 17.35
CA ASP A 199 -5.49 4.06 17.77
C ASP A 199 -4.90 4.81 16.56
N VAL A 200 -4.22 4.08 15.70
CA VAL A 200 -3.66 4.63 14.46
C VAL A 200 -4.76 5.17 13.55
N SER A 201 -5.87 4.44 13.40
CA SER A 201 -7.02 4.90 12.60
C SER A 201 -7.61 6.21 13.13
N ARG A 202 -7.76 6.35 14.44
CA ARG A 202 -8.25 7.60 15.06
C ARG A 202 -7.31 8.77 14.80
N GLU A 203 -6.00 8.54 14.90
CA GLU A 203 -5.01 9.59 14.60
C GLU A 203 -5.04 10.00 13.14
N ILE A 204 -5.18 9.03 12.23
CA ILE A 204 -5.37 9.28 10.80
C ILE A 204 -6.63 10.13 10.57
N PHE A 205 -7.77 9.75 11.14
CA PHE A 205 -9.02 10.49 10.96
C PHE A 205 -8.87 11.94 11.45
N ARG A 206 -8.23 12.14 12.61
CA ARG A 206 -7.94 13.46 13.15
C ARG A 206 -7.05 14.28 12.20
N SER A 207 -5.97 13.68 11.70
CA SER A 207 -5.03 14.36 10.78
C SER A 207 -5.67 14.75 9.45
N LEU A 208 -6.68 13.98 9.00
CA LEU A 208 -7.43 14.22 7.77
C LEU A 208 -8.66 15.14 7.98
N GLY A 209 -9.00 15.49 9.23
CA GLY A 209 -10.19 16.28 9.55
C GLY A 209 -11.51 15.55 9.26
N ILE A 210 -11.50 14.22 9.23
CA ILE A 210 -12.71 13.39 9.10
C ILE A 210 -13.19 12.96 10.48
N GLY A 211 -14.45 13.17 10.76
CA GLY A 211 -15.05 12.82 12.05
C GLY A 211 -14.92 11.33 12.39
N GLU A 212 -14.90 10.98 13.68
CA GLU A 212 -14.84 9.60 14.18
C GLU A 212 -16.03 8.74 13.73
#